data_62242dbd45b610747a99628c06f73c19
#
_entry.id   62242dbd45b610747a99628c06f73c19
#
_cell.length_a   1.000
_cell.length_b   1.000
_cell.length_c   1.000
_cell.angle_alpha   90.00
_cell.angle_beta   90.00
_cell.angle_gamma   90.00
#
_symmetry.space_group_name_H-M   'P 1'
#
loop_
_entity.id
_entity.type
_entity.pdbx_description
1 polymer ?
#
loop_
_entity_poly.entity_id
_entity_poly.type
_entity_poly.pdbx_seq_one_letter_code
_entity_poly.pdbx_strand_id
1 'polypeptide(L)'
;MSKNKKNNSFKLDKKQIAIGFFALFVLALIFFLSRTIDFANNEGKSSKEINENSYNSSKIMRVDLDELKSIDFDLNTCDVRIQQSSTNPYVEYTNLYKDDYSYEVKTKYKNGNLKLSSDIKGKELYMKNKIQIVRIFLPKNKEIESIKARLGAGDIKISGLVCKNLDFKLESGNISFEDSKISGSVSNNVGSILIKKSELNNSNLSTKIGNIVVSDTKLLSDEKMETENGDIKIKIPESIKEFNINARLNVGNFVLGDISYRNILDGYMTGKNKKKTLNLKTDVGDILFNQKDENSIKEEEFIKTPSPESNSDSDSNSNSNDENTNKNQENN
;
A
#
# COMPACT_ATOMS: atom_id res chain seq x y z
N MET A 1 -58.02 -7.01 20.77
CA MET A 1 -57.01 -8.03 20.46
C MET A 1 -55.87 -7.39 19.70
N SER A 2 -54.81 -7.00 20.40
CA SER A 2 -53.61 -6.38 19.87
C SER A 2 -52.51 -7.45 19.70
N LYS A 3 -52.05 -7.69 18.47
CA LYS A 3 -50.98 -8.65 18.17
C LYS A 3 -49.61 -7.94 18.32
N ASN A 4 -48.90 -8.29 19.40
CA ASN A 4 -47.50 -7.93 19.58
C ASN A 4 -46.62 -8.61 18.51
N LYS A 5 -46.07 -7.84 17.59
CA LYS A 5 -44.97 -8.29 16.74
C LYS A 5 -43.65 -8.19 17.54
N LYS A 6 -43.10 -9.33 17.92
CA LYS A 6 -41.74 -9.44 18.43
C LYS A 6 -40.77 -9.16 17.29
N ASN A 7 -40.06 -8.03 17.36
CA ASN A 7 -38.88 -7.77 16.54
C ASN A 7 -37.71 -8.64 17.07
N ASN A 8 -37.41 -9.73 16.41
CA ASN A 8 -36.16 -10.46 16.63
C ASN A 8 -35.02 -9.69 15.95
N SER A 9 -34.32 -8.86 16.70
CA SER A 9 -33.04 -8.35 16.26
C SER A 9 -32.00 -9.49 16.33
N PHE A 10 -31.55 -9.95 15.18
CA PHE A 10 -30.47 -10.93 15.06
C PHE A 10 -29.17 -10.25 15.52
N LYS A 11 -28.74 -10.48 16.75
CA LYS A 11 -27.42 -10.07 17.24
C LYS A 11 -26.45 -11.20 16.93
N LEU A 12 -25.64 -11.03 15.92
CA LEU A 12 -24.50 -11.92 15.65
C LEU A 12 -23.50 -11.82 16.83
N ASP A 13 -23.12 -12.96 17.38
CA ASP A 13 -22.10 -13.07 18.39
C ASP A 13 -20.73 -12.69 17.78
N LYS A 14 -19.87 -12.04 18.56
CA LYS A 14 -18.52 -11.64 18.12
C LYS A 14 -17.72 -12.81 17.53
N LYS A 15 -17.94 -14.04 18.02
CA LYS A 15 -17.35 -15.26 17.45
C LYS A 15 -17.88 -15.59 16.04
N GLN A 16 -19.15 -15.38 15.78
CA GLN A 16 -19.77 -15.62 14.47
C GLN A 16 -19.29 -14.56 13.44
N ILE A 17 -19.09 -13.33 13.87
CA ILE A 17 -18.51 -12.26 13.07
C ILE A 17 -17.06 -12.61 12.72
N ALA A 18 -16.24 -13.03 13.68
CA ALA A 18 -14.86 -13.43 13.46
C ALA A 18 -14.75 -14.65 12.51
N ILE A 19 -15.65 -15.64 12.64
CA ILE A 19 -15.68 -16.80 11.73
C ILE A 19 -16.08 -16.38 10.30
N GLY A 20 -17.03 -15.46 10.17
CA GLY A 20 -17.45 -14.91 8.87
C GLY A 20 -16.31 -14.15 8.16
N PHE A 21 -15.56 -13.33 8.89
CA PHE A 21 -14.38 -12.67 8.37
C PHE A 21 -13.25 -13.63 8.02
N PHE A 22 -13.04 -14.68 8.83
CA PHE A 22 -12.05 -15.71 8.55
C PHE A 22 -12.39 -16.51 7.28
N ALA A 23 -13.66 -16.85 7.06
CA ALA A 23 -14.11 -17.55 5.85
C ALA A 23 -13.95 -16.69 4.59
N LEU A 24 -14.25 -15.38 4.66
CA LEU A 24 -13.99 -14.41 3.59
C LEU A 24 -12.50 -14.25 3.32
N PHE A 25 -11.69 -14.23 4.37
CA PHE A 25 -10.23 -14.16 4.27
C PHE A 25 -9.63 -15.39 3.59
N VAL A 26 -10.10 -16.59 3.95
CA VAL A 26 -9.66 -17.85 3.32
C VAL A 26 -10.06 -17.90 1.84
N LEU A 27 -11.24 -17.45 1.47
CA LEU A 27 -11.68 -17.35 0.08
C LEU A 27 -10.85 -16.33 -0.72
N ALA A 28 -10.53 -15.19 -0.13
CA ALA A 28 -9.62 -14.21 -0.72
C ALA A 28 -8.21 -14.77 -0.87
N LEU A 29 -7.73 -15.53 0.11
CA LEU A 29 -6.40 -16.15 0.11
C LEU A 29 -6.27 -17.25 -0.96
N ILE A 30 -7.32 -18.06 -1.16
CA ILE A 30 -7.38 -19.07 -2.25
C ILE A 30 -7.37 -18.37 -3.61
N PHE A 31 -8.11 -17.29 -3.77
CA PHE A 31 -8.13 -16.50 -4.99
C PHE A 31 -6.77 -15.82 -5.26
N PHE A 32 -6.09 -15.36 -4.21
CA PHE A 32 -4.74 -14.78 -4.30
C PHE A 32 -3.66 -15.81 -4.59
N LEU A 33 -3.69 -16.98 -3.92
CA LEU A 33 -2.71 -18.06 -4.15
C LEU A 33 -2.79 -18.58 -5.59
N SER A 34 -3.98 -18.71 -6.17
CA SER A 34 -4.12 -19.11 -7.57
C SER A 34 -3.50 -18.09 -8.54
N ARG A 35 -3.56 -16.78 -8.23
CA ARG A 35 -2.95 -15.74 -9.05
C ARG A 35 -1.44 -15.56 -8.84
N THR A 36 -0.92 -15.79 -7.63
CA THR A 36 0.53 -15.70 -7.37
C THR A 36 1.30 -16.86 -7.99
N ILE A 37 0.69 -18.04 -8.13
CA ILE A 37 1.28 -19.18 -8.85
C ILE A 37 1.39 -18.88 -10.35
N ASP A 38 0.37 -18.27 -10.95
CA ASP A 38 0.43 -17.81 -12.34
C ASP A 38 1.45 -16.68 -12.55
N PHE A 39 1.69 -15.88 -11.51
CA PHE A 39 2.63 -14.77 -11.52
C PHE A 39 4.09 -15.24 -11.52
N ALA A 40 4.42 -16.28 -10.74
CA ALA A 40 5.77 -16.86 -10.66
C ALA A 40 6.13 -17.71 -11.89
N ASN A 41 5.14 -18.33 -12.53
CA ASN A 41 5.36 -19.22 -13.68
C ASN A 41 5.40 -18.49 -15.05
N ASN A 42 5.09 -17.20 -15.09
CA ASN A 42 5.04 -16.44 -16.36
C ASN A 42 6.27 -15.58 -16.65
N GLU A 43 7.34 -15.65 -15.87
CA GLU A 43 8.59 -14.91 -16.15
C GLU A 43 9.38 -15.41 -17.38
N GLY A 44 8.98 -16.49 -18.02
CA GLY A 44 9.75 -17.12 -19.09
C GLY A 44 9.03 -17.36 -20.41
N LYS A 45 7.77 -16.98 -20.57
CA LYS A 45 7.05 -17.22 -21.83
C LYS A 45 6.89 -15.94 -22.62
N SER A 46 7.79 -15.80 -23.61
CA SER A 46 7.62 -15.00 -24.81
C SER A 46 6.16 -15.00 -25.26
N SER A 47 5.70 -13.82 -25.69
CA SER A 47 4.42 -13.55 -26.33
C SER A 47 4.09 -14.61 -27.41
N LYS A 48 3.51 -15.74 -26.99
CA LYS A 48 2.89 -16.70 -27.90
C LYS A 48 1.39 -16.52 -27.87
N GLU A 49 0.92 -16.12 -29.03
CA GLU A 49 -0.43 -16.27 -29.57
C GLU A 49 -1.60 -16.04 -28.59
N ILE A 50 -2.07 -14.81 -28.61
CA ILE A 50 -3.43 -14.47 -28.23
C ILE A 50 -4.36 -15.24 -29.17
N ASN A 51 -5.05 -16.25 -28.64
CA ASN A 51 -6.03 -17.03 -29.39
C ASN A 51 -7.13 -16.08 -29.88
N GLU A 52 -7.13 -15.75 -31.16
CA GLU A 52 -7.97 -14.74 -31.83
C GLU A 52 -9.48 -15.06 -31.82
N ASN A 53 -9.87 -16.23 -31.34
CA ASN A 53 -11.24 -16.76 -31.51
C ASN A 53 -12.30 -16.24 -30.54
N SER A 54 -11.99 -15.24 -29.70
CA SER A 54 -12.92 -14.74 -28.68
C SER A 54 -13.41 -13.30 -28.92
N TYR A 55 -12.79 -12.55 -29.82
CA TYR A 55 -13.18 -11.19 -30.18
C TYR A 55 -13.26 -11.04 -31.69
N ASN A 56 -14.25 -10.29 -32.17
CA ASN A 56 -14.44 -10.05 -33.60
C ASN A 56 -13.26 -9.26 -34.18
N SER A 57 -12.64 -8.38 -33.38
CA SER A 57 -11.38 -7.72 -33.72
C SER A 57 -10.62 -7.25 -32.49
N SER A 58 -9.30 -7.27 -32.59
CA SER A 58 -8.42 -6.58 -31.64
C SER A 58 -7.43 -5.72 -32.42
N LYS A 59 -7.21 -4.50 -31.97
CA LYS A 59 -6.30 -3.56 -32.61
C LYS A 59 -5.23 -3.10 -31.63
N ILE A 60 -3.98 -3.43 -31.94
CA ILE A 60 -2.83 -2.92 -31.19
C ILE A 60 -2.59 -1.48 -31.66
N MET A 61 -2.55 -0.58 -30.70
CA MET A 61 -2.27 0.83 -30.90
C MET A 61 -0.91 1.15 -30.31
N ARG A 62 -0.14 1.95 -31.04
CA ARG A 62 1.11 2.53 -30.54
C ARG A 62 1.09 4.03 -30.78
N VAL A 63 1.49 4.77 -29.78
CA VAL A 63 1.64 6.23 -29.83
C VAL A 63 3.06 6.56 -29.38
N ASP A 64 3.88 7.03 -30.30
CA ASP A 64 5.23 7.51 -30.02
C ASP A 64 5.15 8.91 -29.39
N LEU A 65 6.03 9.18 -28.43
CA LEU A 65 6.06 10.41 -27.66
C LEU A 65 7.43 11.07 -27.83
N ASP A 66 7.47 12.39 -28.03
CA ASP A 66 8.74 13.13 -28.15
C ASP A 66 9.43 13.27 -26.81
N GLU A 67 8.65 13.57 -25.78
CA GLU A 67 9.09 13.78 -24.40
C GLU A 67 8.03 13.22 -23.44
N LEU A 68 8.42 12.87 -22.23
CA LEU A 68 7.45 12.44 -21.21
C LEU A 68 7.81 13.10 -19.87
N LYS A 69 6.95 14.01 -19.41
CA LYS A 69 7.05 14.75 -18.15
C LYS A 69 6.08 14.24 -17.12
N SER A 70 4.83 14.00 -17.54
CA SER A 70 3.81 13.51 -16.63
C SER A 70 2.91 12.47 -17.30
N ILE A 71 2.33 11.61 -16.46
CA ILE A 71 1.39 10.57 -16.86
C ILE A 71 0.15 10.70 -15.98
N ASP A 72 -1.02 10.76 -16.61
CA ASP A 72 -2.32 10.71 -15.93
C ASP A 72 -3.15 9.61 -16.59
N PHE A 73 -3.48 8.55 -15.86
CA PHE A 73 -4.36 7.53 -16.38
C PHE A 73 -5.55 7.24 -15.45
N ASP A 74 -6.71 7.08 -16.09
CA ASP A 74 -7.99 6.74 -15.48
C ASP A 74 -8.60 5.59 -16.29
N LEU A 75 -8.37 4.36 -15.80
CA LEU A 75 -8.67 3.13 -16.52
C LEU A 75 -9.57 2.23 -15.67
N ASN A 76 -10.57 1.61 -16.30
CA ASN A 76 -11.51 0.75 -15.57
C ASN A 76 -10.90 -0.61 -15.23
N THR A 77 -10.57 -1.41 -16.24
CA THR A 77 -10.06 -2.77 -16.04
C THR A 77 -8.94 -3.05 -17.02
N CYS A 78 -7.71 -3.05 -16.56
CA CYS A 78 -6.56 -3.44 -17.37
C CYS A 78 -5.33 -3.64 -16.49
N ASP A 79 -4.34 -4.37 -16.99
CA ASP A 79 -3.01 -4.34 -16.42
C ASP A 79 -2.22 -3.16 -16.99
N VAL A 80 -1.46 -2.48 -16.14
CA VAL A 80 -0.57 -1.39 -16.55
C VAL A 80 0.87 -1.80 -16.29
N ARG A 81 1.71 -1.68 -17.31
CA ARG A 81 3.15 -1.89 -17.20
C ARG A 81 3.88 -0.62 -17.57
N ILE A 82 4.70 -0.14 -16.66
CA ILE A 82 5.57 1.02 -16.88
C ILE A 82 7.01 0.53 -16.79
N GLN A 83 7.78 0.68 -17.86
CA GLN A 83 9.14 0.17 -17.92
C GLN A 83 10.04 1.08 -18.75
N GLN A 84 11.35 0.96 -18.55
CA GLN A 84 12.31 1.70 -19.35
C GLN A 84 12.45 1.10 -20.75
N SER A 85 12.73 1.96 -21.72
CA SER A 85 13.08 1.60 -23.09
C SER A 85 14.43 2.18 -23.47
N SER A 86 15.10 1.56 -24.42
CA SER A 86 16.30 2.13 -25.07
C SER A 86 15.99 3.15 -26.15
N THR A 87 14.73 3.30 -26.54
CA THR A 87 14.26 4.24 -27.56
C THR A 87 13.52 5.41 -26.92
N ASN A 88 12.98 6.30 -27.74
CA ASN A 88 12.08 7.36 -27.32
C ASN A 88 10.88 6.77 -26.56
N PRO A 89 10.24 7.55 -25.67
CA PRO A 89 9.07 7.08 -24.94
C PRO A 89 7.92 6.79 -25.89
N TYR A 90 7.11 5.80 -25.56
CA TYR A 90 5.90 5.46 -26.31
C TYR A 90 4.91 4.72 -25.40
N VAL A 91 3.66 4.65 -25.83
CA VAL A 91 2.64 3.83 -25.20
C VAL A 91 2.06 2.82 -26.18
N GLU A 92 1.86 1.60 -25.72
CA GLU A 92 1.20 0.53 -26.46
C GLU A 92 -0.01 0.02 -25.66
N TYR A 93 -1.12 -0.22 -26.36
CA TYR A 93 -2.32 -0.80 -25.79
C TYR A 93 -3.15 -1.51 -26.86
N THR A 94 -4.07 -2.35 -26.42
CA THR A 94 -4.97 -3.06 -27.33
C THR A 94 -6.40 -2.60 -27.09
N ASN A 95 -7.09 -2.18 -28.14
CA ASN A 95 -8.53 -1.97 -28.11
C ASN A 95 -9.24 -3.26 -28.51
N LEU A 96 -10.31 -3.60 -27.83
CA LEU A 96 -11.13 -4.80 -28.08
C LEU A 96 -12.50 -4.44 -28.57
N TYR A 97 -12.97 -5.20 -29.54
CA TYR A 97 -14.30 -5.09 -30.12
C TYR A 97 -14.92 -6.49 -30.24
N LYS A 98 -16.12 -6.65 -29.73
CA LYS A 98 -16.89 -7.89 -29.81
C LYS A 98 -18.37 -7.56 -29.83
N ASP A 99 -19.03 -7.85 -30.96
CA ASP A 99 -20.47 -7.63 -31.16
C ASP A 99 -20.93 -6.25 -30.64
N ASP A 100 -21.63 -6.19 -29.53
CA ASP A 100 -22.15 -4.98 -28.89
C ASP A 100 -21.25 -4.46 -27.75
N TYR A 101 -20.07 -5.06 -27.54
CA TYR A 101 -19.11 -4.66 -26.50
C TYR A 101 -17.84 -4.07 -27.11
N SER A 102 -17.36 -2.97 -26.52
CA SER A 102 -16.01 -2.49 -26.80
C SER A 102 -15.30 -2.00 -25.54
N TYR A 103 -14.01 -2.21 -25.51
CA TYR A 103 -13.08 -1.60 -24.56
C TYR A 103 -12.05 -0.81 -25.36
N GLU A 104 -12.05 0.50 -25.20
CA GLU A 104 -11.16 1.40 -25.91
C GLU A 104 -10.32 2.22 -24.92
N VAL A 105 -9.01 2.24 -25.15
CA VAL A 105 -8.11 3.19 -24.48
C VAL A 105 -7.98 4.43 -25.35
N LYS A 106 -8.30 5.56 -24.77
CA LYS A 106 -8.17 6.88 -25.40
C LYS A 106 -6.91 7.56 -24.90
N THR A 107 -6.08 8.01 -25.84
CA THR A 107 -4.81 8.68 -25.57
C THR A 107 -4.88 10.14 -25.96
N LYS A 108 -4.43 11.01 -25.05
CA LYS A 108 -4.18 12.43 -25.32
C LYS A 108 -2.76 12.74 -24.91
N TYR A 109 -1.99 13.31 -25.84
CA TYR A 109 -0.60 13.71 -25.59
C TYR A 109 -0.39 15.15 -26.02
N LYS A 110 0.18 15.96 -25.13
CA LYS A 110 0.51 17.35 -25.40
C LYS A 110 1.63 17.84 -24.47
N ASN A 111 2.69 18.41 -25.06
CA ASN A 111 3.78 19.07 -24.31
C ASN A 111 4.40 18.19 -23.20
N GLY A 112 4.64 16.91 -23.48
CA GLY A 112 5.21 15.98 -22.52
C GLY A 112 4.20 15.37 -21.53
N ASN A 113 2.92 15.74 -21.61
CA ASN A 113 1.88 15.23 -20.72
C ASN A 113 1.05 14.16 -21.45
N LEU A 114 1.13 12.92 -20.95
CA LEU A 114 0.37 11.79 -21.46
C LEU A 114 -0.86 11.57 -20.58
N LYS A 115 -2.05 11.58 -21.21
CA LYS A 115 -3.29 11.22 -20.56
C LYS A 115 -3.90 10.00 -21.23
N LEU A 116 -4.28 8.99 -20.43
CA LEU A 116 -4.96 7.77 -20.85
C LEU A 116 -6.30 7.67 -20.12
N SER A 117 -7.33 7.26 -20.83
CA SER A 117 -8.64 6.93 -20.23
C SER A 117 -9.24 5.75 -20.97
N SER A 118 -10.05 4.94 -20.29
CA SER A 118 -10.79 3.87 -20.94
C SER A 118 -12.24 4.28 -21.20
N ASP A 119 -12.77 3.79 -22.32
CA ASP A 119 -14.20 3.88 -22.67
C ASP A 119 -14.73 2.46 -22.88
N ILE A 120 -15.77 2.10 -22.12
CA ILE A 120 -16.39 0.78 -22.19
C ILE A 120 -17.81 0.98 -22.69
N LYS A 121 -18.19 0.26 -23.76
CA LYS A 121 -19.55 0.22 -24.27
C LYS A 121 -20.08 -1.20 -24.23
N GLY A 122 -21.37 -1.34 -24.00
CA GLY A 122 -22.03 -2.64 -23.91
C GLY A 122 -21.94 -3.27 -22.53
N LYS A 123 -22.56 -4.44 -22.41
CA LYS A 123 -22.59 -5.22 -21.16
C LYS A 123 -21.86 -6.54 -21.39
N GLU A 124 -20.59 -6.61 -21.06
CA GLU A 124 -19.92 -7.91 -20.93
C GLU A 124 -19.88 -8.32 -19.46
N LEU A 125 -20.69 -9.31 -19.11
CA LEU A 125 -20.79 -9.83 -17.75
C LEU A 125 -19.60 -10.73 -17.35
N TYR A 126 -18.81 -11.21 -18.31
CA TYR A 126 -17.70 -12.13 -18.07
C TYR A 126 -16.59 -11.97 -19.11
N MET A 127 -15.57 -11.20 -18.77
CA MET A 127 -14.28 -11.29 -19.45
C MET A 127 -13.59 -12.61 -19.07
N LYS A 128 -13.98 -13.73 -19.68
CA LYS A 128 -13.20 -14.96 -19.54
C LYS A 128 -11.81 -14.73 -20.14
N ASN A 129 -10.81 -14.57 -19.26
CA ASN A 129 -9.39 -14.74 -19.51
C ASN A 129 -8.63 -13.70 -20.38
N LYS A 130 -9.13 -12.50 -20.61
CA LYS A 130 -8.31 -11.47 -21.27
C LYS A 130 -8.37 -10.15 -20.51
N ILE A 131 -7.34 -9.91 -19.72
CA ILE A 131 -7.11 -8.59 -19.12
C ILE A 131 -6.40 -7.74 -20.18
N GLN A 132 -6.93 -6.55 -20.43
CA GLN A 132 -6.28 -5.56 -21.28
C GLN A 132 -4.94 -5.16 -20.65
N ILE A 133 -3.96 -4.87 -21.50
CA ILE A 133 -2.64 -4.43 -21.05
C ILE A 133 -2.32 -3.10 -21.72
N VAL A 134 -2.02 -2.11 -20.90
CA VAL A 134 -1.40 -0.85 -21.32
C VAL A 134 0.07 -0.88 -20.94
N ARG A 135 0.96 -0.68 -21.91
CA ARG A 135 2.40 -0.61 -21.69
C ARG A 135 2.89 0.81 -21.95
N ILE A 136 3.55 1.40 -20.97
CA ILE A 136 4.16 2.72 -21.08
C ILE A 136 5.67 2.55 -20.99
N PHE A 137 6.35 2.98 -22.04
CA PHE A 137 7.80 2.88 -22.14
C PHE A 137 8.42 4.24 -21.87
N LEU A 138 9.23 4.28 -20.81
CA LEU A 138 9.90 5.50 -20.37
C LEU A 138 11.28 5.64 -21.01
N PRO A 139 11.76 6.84 -21.24
CA PRO A 139 13.16 7.04 -21.62
C PRO A 139 14.07 6.61 -20.46
N LYS A 140 15.19 5.98 -20.81
CA LYS A 140 16.15 5.49 -19.83
C LYS A 140 16.72 6.64 -19.01
N ASN A 141 16.82 6.47 -17.68
CA ASN A 141 17.40 7.40 -16.73
C ASN A 141 16.76 8.80 -16.72
N LYS A 142 15.53 8.95 -17.21
CA LYS A 142 14.81 10.21 -17.16
C LYS A 142 13.86 10.25 -15.99
N GLU A 143 13.83 11.36 -15.29
CA GLU A 143 12.92 11.62 -14.19
C GLU A 143 11.56 12.07 -14.72
N ILE A 144 10.49 11.49 -14.20
CA ILE A 144 9.11 11.89 -14.43
C ILE A 144 8.66 12.82 -13.29
N GLU A 145 8.09 13.95 -13.61
CA GLU A 145 7.65 14.93 -12.63
C GLU A 145 6.48 14.40 -11.78
N SER A 146 5.52 13.78 -12.43
CA SER A 146 4.36 13.20 -11.74
C SER A 146 3.70 12.06 -12.49
N ILE A 147 3.17 11.10 -11.73
CA ILE A 147 2.26 10.08 -12.27
C ILE A 147 1.01 10.04 -11.39
N LYS A 148 -0.13 10.30 -12.01
CA LYS A 148 -1.45 10.12 -11.41
C LYS A 148 -2.11 8.90 -12.02
N ALA A 149 -2.50 7.95 -11.17
CA ALA A 149 -3.09 6.69 -11.58
C ALA A 149 -4.42 6.46 -10.86
N ARG A 150 -5.43 6.14 -11.65
CA ARG A 150 -6.72 5.64 -11.19
C ARG A 150 -7.02 4.37 -11.96
N LEU A 151 -7.18 3.26 -11.26
CA LEU A 151 -7.43 1.97 -11.89
C LEU A 151 -8.50 1.21 -11.09
N GLY A 152 -9.56 0.78 -11.77
CA GLY A 152 -10.62 0.00 -11.15
C GLY A 152 -10.17 -1.42 -10.84
N ALA A 153 -9.69 -2.16 -11.83
CA ALA A 153 -9.18 -3.52 -11.62
C ALA A 153 -8.03 -3.87 -12.54
N GLY A 154 -7.05 -4.62 -12.04
CA GLY A 154 -5.86 -5.08 -12.75
C GLY A 154 -4.58 -4.79 -11.97
N ASP A 155 -3.48 -5.32 -12.43
CA ASP A 155 -2.18 -5.14 -11.78
C ASP A 155 -1.40 -3.96 -12.38
N ILE A 156 -0.66 -3.25 -11.53
CA ILE A 156 0.28 -2.21 -11.96
C ILE A 156 1.70 -2.70 -11.68
N LYS A 157 2.50 -2.87 -12.74
CA LYS A 157 3.91 -3.25 -12.66
C LYS A 157 4.79 -2.13 -13.17
N ILE A 158 5.74 -1.72 -12.34
CA ILE A 158 6.63 -0.60 -12.64
C ILE A 158 8.07 -1.03 -12.43
N SER A 159 8.92 -0.81 -13.44
CA SER A 159 10.34 -1.09 -13.37
C SER A 159 11.18 0.06 -13.90
N GLY A 160 12.20 0.43 -13.14
CA GLY A 160 13.17 1.46 -13.53
C GLY A 160 12.61 2.88 -13.52
N LEU A 161 11.56 3.16 -12.76
CA LEU A 161 10.97 4.50 -12.67
C LEU A 161 11.78 5.40 -11.75
N VAL A 162 11.97 6.65 -12.20
CA VAL A 162 12.37 7.76 -11.32
C VAL A 162 11.23 8.79 -11.36
N CYS A 163 10.54 8.99 -10.26
CA CYS A 163 9.38 9.90 -10.21
C CYS A 163 9.38 10.74 -8.93
N LYS A 164 9.14 12.05 -9.11
CA LYS A 164 9.09 13.00 -8.00
C LYS A 164 7.79 12.93 -7.20
N ASN A 165 6.67 12.63 -7.88
CA ASN A 165 5.37 12.68 -7.24
C ASN A 165 4.41 11.63 -7.81
N LEU A 166 4.08 10.63 -6.99
CA LEU A 166 3.08 9.60 -7.28
C LEU A 166 1.76 9.90 -6.58
N ASP A 167 0.65 9.69 -7.28
CA ASP A 167 -0.69 9.62 -6.73
C ASP A 167 -1.44 8.45 -7.35
N PHE A 168 -1.28 7.27 -6.74
CA PHE A 168 -1.89 6.03 -7.22
C PHE A 168 -3.09 5.63 -6.37
N LYS A 169 -4.20 5.30 -7.05
CA LYS A 169 -5.40 4.72 -6.43
C LYS A 169 -5.87 3.53 -7.25
N LEU A 170 -5.82 2.36 -6.64
CA LEU A 170 -6.25 1.10 -7.22
C LEU A 170 -7.40 0.51 -6.40
N GLU A 171 -8.48 0.10 -7.06
CA GLU A 171 -9.60 -0.55 -6.37
C GLU A 171 -9.33 -2.04 -6.13
N SER A 172 -8.80 -2.77 -7.14
CA SER A 172 -8.51 -4.20 -7.00
C SER A 172 -7.37 -4.65 -7.91
N GLY A 173 -6.35 -5.27 -7.34
CA GLY A 173 -5.15 -5.78 -8.00
C GLY A 173 -3.89 -5.51 -7.18
N ASN A 174 -2.74 -5.82 -7.72
CA ASN A 174 -1.47 -5.60 -7.05
C ASN A 174 -0.70 -4.44 -7.68
N ILE A 175 0.08 -3.75 -6.87
CA ILE A 175 0.99 -2.71 -7.33
C ILE A 175 2.41 -3.15 -7.00
N SER A 176 3.29 -3.19 -8.00
CA SER A 176 4.68 -3.54 -7.79
C SER A 176 5.63 -2.51 -8.39
N PHE A 177 6.67 -2.17 -7.62
CA PHE A 177 7.79 -1.34 -8.05
C PHE A 177 9.08 -2.14 -7.91
N GLU A 178 9.89 -2.14 -8.96
CA GLU A 178 11.24 -2.70 -8.95
C GLU A 178 12.23 -1.70 -9.55
N ASP A 179 13.45 -1.65 -8.98
CA ASP A 179 14.55 -0.78 -9.45
C ASP A 179 14.12 0.69 -9.63
N SER A 180 13.27 1.22 -8.72
CA SER A 180 12.59 2.50 -8.88
C SER A 180 12.93 3.49 -7.75
N LYS A 181 12.84 4.80 -8.06
CA LYS A 181 12.91 5.88 -7.07
C LYS A 181 11.57 6.58 -7.04
N ILE A 182 10.90 6.51 -5.91
CA ILE A 182 9.51 6.94 -5.78
C ILE A 182 9.29 7.83 -4.57
N SER A 183 8.41 8.80 -4.75
CA SER A 183 7.93 9.69 -3.70
C SER A 183 6.43 9.92 -3.92
N GLY A 184 5.64 10.06 -2.84
CA GLY A 184 4.22 10.33 -2.93
C GLY A 184 3.32 9.23 -2.38
N SER A 185 2.10 9.11 -2.88
CA SER A 185 1.06 8.25 -2.30
C SER A 185 0.69 7.10 -3.22
N VAL A 186 0.62 5.89 -2.64
CA VAL A 186 0.15 4.67 -3.29
C VAL A 186 -0.94 4.06 -2.42
N SER A 187 -2.16 4.04 -2.91
CA SER A 187 -3.33 3.51 -2.19
C SER A 187 -3.99 2.39 -2.98
N ASN A 188 -4.32 1.31 -2.29
CA ASN A 188 -5.01 0.16 -2.85
C ASN A 188 -6.19 -0.24 -1.94
N ASN A 189 -7.33 -0.59 -2.51
CA ASN A 189 -8.41 -1.12 -1.69
C ASN A 189 -8.24 -2.64 -1.46
N VAL A 190 -7.98 -3.41 -2.52
CA VAL A 190 -7.82 -4.87 -2.43
C VAL A 190 -6.63 -5.33 -3.25
N GLY A 191 -5.61 -5.84 -2.57
CA GLY A 191 -4.38 -6.35 -3.16
C GLY A 191 -3.14 -5.82 -2.47
N SER A 192 -2.00 -6.34 -2.85
CA SER A 192 -0.73 -6.06 -2.19
C SER A 192 0.06 -4.95 -2.89
N ILE A 193 0.88 -4.25 -2.10
CA ILE A 193 1.88 -3.30 -2.59
C ILE A 193 3.26 -3.94 -2.36
N LEU A 194 4.01 -4.14 -3.43
CA LEU A 194 5.34 -4.75 -3.41
C LEU A 194 6.39 -3.75 -3.91
N ILE A 195 7.42 -3.55 -3.11
CA ILE A 195 8.54 -2.65 -3.46
C ILE A 195 9.83 -3.41 -3.28
N LYS A 196 10.64 -3.46 -4.34
CA LYS A 196 11.87 -4.22 -4.36
C LYS A 196 13.00 -3.45 -5.01
N LYS A 197 14.22 -3.53 -4.46
CA LYS A 197 15.44 -2.90 -5.00
C LYS A 197 15.27 -1.43 -5.36
N SER A 198 14.52 -0.69 -4.55
CA SER A 198 14.06 0.66 -4.85
C SER A 198 14.57 1.68 -3.84
N GLU A 199 14.21 2.94 -4.04
CA GLU A 199 14.42 4.02 -3.08
C GLU A 199 13.06 4.68 -2.79
N LEU A 200 12.69 4.79 -1.51
CA LEU A 200 11.51 5.52 -1.04
C LEU A 200 11.92 6.87 -0.44
N ASN A 201 11.14 7.90 -0.74
CA ASN A 201 11.38 9.24 -0.23
C ASN A 201 10.07 9.97 0.04
N ASN A 202 9.69 10.12 1.30
CA ASN A 202 8.40 10.68 1.74
C ASN A 202 7.20 9.96 1.10
N SER A 203 7.18 8.63 1.24
CA SER A 203 6.15 7.82 0.63
C SER A 203 5.07 7.42 1.63
N ASN A 204 3.83 7.41 1.17
CA ASN A 204 2.67 6.93 1.91
C ASN A 204 2.07 5.73 1.17
N LEU A 205 2.26 4.54 1.71
CA LEU A 205 1.77 3.29 1.15
C LEU A 205 0.58 2.80 1.96
N SER A 206 -0.56 2.56 1.34
CA SER A 206 -1.74 2.09 2.04
C SER A 206 -2.51 1.04 1.27
N THR A 207 -3.01 0.02 1.96
CA THR A 207 -3.97 -0.93 1.41
C THR A 207 -5.03 -1.25 2.46
N LYS A 208 -6.27 -1.54 2.03
CA LYS A 208 -7.28 -2.00 2.99
C LYS A 208 -7.18 -3.50 3.23
N ILE A 209 -7.11 -4.28 2.15
CA ILE A 209 -6.99 -5.74 2.23
C ILE A 209 -5.81 -6.16 1.37
N GLY A 210 -4.71 -6.57 2.01
CA GLY A 210 -3.51 -7.02 1.35
C GLY A 210 -2.25 -6.66 2.13
N ASN A 211 -1.12 -7.10 1.65
CA ASN A 211 0.17 -6.91 2.30
C ASN A 211 0.93 -5.72 1.71
N ILE A 212 1.75 -5.09 2.54
CA ILE A 212 2.78 -4.16 2.08
C ILE A 212 4.13 -4.85 2.30
N VAL A 213 4.86 -5.08 1.21
CA VAL A 213 6.16 -5.77 1.25
C VAL A 213 7.22 -4.86 0.66
N VAL A 214 8.23 -4.55 1.46
CA VAL A 214 9.38 -3.72 1.06
C VAL A 214 10.65 -4.54 1.26
N SER A 215 11.38 -4.81 0.18
CA SER A 215 12.61 -5.61 0.22
C SER A 215 13.74 -4.95 -0.54
N ASP A 216 14.98 -5.10 -0.05
CA ASP A 216 16.21 -4.61 -0.66
C ASP A 216 16.13 -3.12 -1.07
N THR A 217 15.37 -2.34 -0.33
CA THR A 217 14.96 -0.97 -0.66
C THR A 217 15.54 0.01 0.35
N LYS A 218 16.02 1.16 -0.11
CA LYS A 218 16.51 2.23 0.76
C LYS A 218 15.38 3.17 1.15
N LEU A 219 15.29 3.50 2.43
CA LEU A 219 14.36 4.48 2.96
C LEU A 219 15.10 5.79 3.20
N LEU A 220 14.84 6.80 2.36
CA LEU A 220 15.63 8.03 2.35
C LEU A 220 15.13 9.08 3.35
N SER A 221 13.84 9.01 3.73
CA SER A 221 13.17 10.00 4.58
C SER A 221 12.12 9.33 5.48
N ASP A 222 11.15 10.09 5.92
CA ASP A 222 10.01 9.60 6.68
C ASP A 222 9.07 8.82 5.75
N GLU A 223 8.67 7.63 6.19
CA GLU A 223 7.78 6.75 5.43
C GLU A 223 6.57 6.34 6.26
N LYS A 224 5.44 6.18 5.58
CA LYS A 224 4.20 5.72 6.19
C LYS A 224 3.68 4.51 5.45
N MET A 225 3.35 3.44 6.21
CA MET A 225 2.80 2.20 5.66
C MET A 225 1.63 1.74 6.50
N GLU A 226 0.46 1.59 5.88
CA GLU A 226 -0.77 1.23 6.57
C GLU A 226 -1.55 0.14 5.82
N THR A 227 -2.05 -0.85 6.56
CA THR A 227 -3.03 -1.79 6.07
C THR A 227 -4.13 -2.00 7.11
N GLU A 228 -5.37 -2.26 6.67
CA GLU A 228 -6.43 -2.65 7.60
C GLU A 228 -6.36 -4.15 7.88
N ASN A 229 -6.22 -4.98 6.84
CA ASN A 229 -6.14 -6.44 6.95
C ASN A 229 -4.99 -6.97 6.09
N GLY A 230 -3.88 -7.27 6.71
CA GLY A 230 -2.68 -7.79 6.07
C GLY A 230 -1.41 -7.48 6.84
N ASP A 231 -0.32 -7.98 6.35
CA ASP A 231 0.99 -7.83 6.97
C ASP A 231 1.77 -6.66 6.36
N ILE A 232 2.61 -6.03 7.18
CA ILE A 232 3.64 -5.10 6.73
C ILE A 232 5.00 -5.79 6.93
N LYS A 233 5.66 -6.13 5.81
CA LYS A 233 6.96 -6.81 5.83
C LYS A 233 8.04 -5.90 5.25
N ILE A 234 9.01 -5.54 6.06
CA ILE A 234 10.10 -4.64 5.68
C ILE A 234 11.43 -5.38 5.88
N LYS A 235 12.16 -5.58 4.79
CA LYS A 235 13.52 -6.13 4.79
C LYS A 235 14.44 -5.20 4.03
N ILE A 236 15.15 -4.37 4.76
CA ILE A 236 16.00 -3.30 4.21
C ILE A 236 17.45 -3.45 4.68
N PRO A 237 18.42 -2.90 3.94
CA PRO A 237 19.83 -2.97 4.29
C PRO A 237 20.21 -2.09 5.50
N GLU A 238 19.43 -1.04 5.77
CA GLU A 238 19.70 -0.10 6.84
C GLU A 238 19.48 -0.71 8.22
N SER A 239 20.26 -0.25 9.19
CA SER A 239 20.08 -0.65 10.57
C SER A 239 18.78 -0.10 11.17
N ILE A 240 18.08 -0.93 11.94
CA ILE A 240 16.91 -0.53 12.74
C ILE A 240 17.19 0.74 13.58
N LYS A 241 18.45 0.88 14.04
CA LYS A 241 18.88 1.99 14.90
C LYS A 241 18.88 3.36 14.21
N GLU A 242 18.70 3.40 12.89
CA GLU A 242 18.63 4.66 12.13
C GLU A 242 17.26 5.31 12.14
N PHE A 243 16.23 4.59 12.62
CA PHE A 243 14.84 5.01 12.54
C PHE A 243 14.22 5.31 13.91
N ASN A 244 13.32 6.29 13.95
CA ASN A 244 12.24 6.35 14.91
C ASN A 244 11.12 5.45 14.36
N ILE A 245 10.72 4.41 15.08
CA ILE A 245 9.67 3.49 14.62
C ILE A 245 8.44 3.71 15.48
N ASN A 246 7.33 4.05 14.83
CA ASN A 246 6.01 4.13 15.44
C ASN A 246 5.16 3.00 14.84
N ALA A 247 4.99 1.91 15.58
CA ALA A 247 4.21 0.76 15.15
C ALA A 247 2.92 0.64 15.95
N ARG A 248 1.80 0.37 15.27
CA ARG A 248 0.49 0.10 15.90
C ARG A 248 -0.16 -1.07 15.22
N LEU A 249 -0.68 -2.00 16.00
CA LEU A 249 -1.52 -3.08 15.51
C LEU A 249 -2.56 -3.48 16.57
N ASN A 250 -3.73 -3.92 16.11
CA ASN A 250 -4.79 -4.35 17.01
C ASN A 250 -4.75 -5.87 17.24
N VAL A 251 -4.46 -6.65 16.19
CA VAL A 251 -4.37 -8.12 16.26
C VAL A 251 -3.18 -8.57 15.42
N GLY A 252 -2.19 -9.21 16.06
CA GLY A 252 -0.99 -9.73 15.41
C GLY A 252 0.26 -9.54 16.25
N ASN A 253 1.41 -9.70 15.63
CA ASN A 253 2.72 -9.57 16.25
C ASN A 253 3.52 -8.44 15.62
N PHE A 254 4.28 -7.73 16.43
CA PHE A 254 5.32 -6.84 15.95
C PHE A 254 6.69 -7.49 16.15
N VAL A 255 7.38 -7.75 15.07
CA VAL A 255 8.73 -8.34 15.11
C VAL A 255 9.74 -7.31 14.63
N LEU A 256 10.72 -7.04 15.49
CA LEU A 256 11.78 -6.09 15.24
C LEU A 256 13.14 -6.83 15.33
N GLY A 257 13.69 -7.19 14.18
CA GLY A 257 14.90 -8.00 14.10
C GLY A 257 14.68 -9.42 14.61
N ASP A 258 15.16 -9.72 15.81
CA ASP A 258 15.05 -11.00 16.50
C ASP A 258 14.13 -10.96 17.74
N ILE A 259 13.40 -9.85 17.93
CA ILE A 259 12.52 -9.67 19.07
C ILE A 259 11.09 -9.56 18.58
N SER A 260 10.19 -10.34 19.17
CA SER A 260 8.76 -10.28 18.95
C SER A 260 8.05 -9.64 20.14
N TYR A 261 7.23 -8.65 19.87
CA TYR A 261 6.42 -7.95 20.85
C TYR A 261 4.94 -8.31 20.66
N ARG A 262 4.27 -8.62 21.76
CA ARG A 262 2.83 -8.90 21.77
C ARG A 262 2.06 -7.76 22.43
N ASN A 263 0.79 -7.65 22.08
CA ASN A 263 -0.14 -6.71 22.73
C ASN A 263 0.28 -5.23 22.66
N ILE A 264 0.74 -4.76 21.47
CA ILE A 264 1.11 -3.36 21.27
C ILE A 264 -0.08 -2.46 20.87
N LEU A 265 -1.26 -2.71 21.46
CA LEU A 265 -2.49 -1.94 21.19
C LEU A 265 -2.32 -0.44 21.38
N ASP A 266 -1.55 -0.04 22.37
CA ASP A 266 -1.24 1.37 22.65
C ASP A 266 -0.11 1.92 21.72
N GLY A 267 0.42 1.07 20.84
CA GLY A 267 1.53 1.40 19.96
C GLY A 267 2.90 1.14 20.58
N TYR A 268 3.86 0.92 19.70
CA TYR A 268 5.28 0.78 20.02
C TYR A 268 6.03 1.98 19.45
N MET A 269 6.84 2.61 20.26
CA MET A 269 7.70 3.71 19.84
C MET A 269 9.14 3.43 20.24
N THR A 270 10.06 3.52 19.30
CA THR A 270 11.50 3.43 19.57
C THR A 270 12.26 4.51 18.85
N GLY A 271 13.39 4.90 19.42
CA GLY A 271 14.31 5.86 18.80
C GLY A 271 13.82 7.29 18.95
N LYS A 272 14.33 8.03 19.94
CA LYS A 272 14.17 9.49 19.98
C LYS A 272 15.30 10.13 19.19
N ASN A 273 15.00 11.22 18.45
CA ASN A 273 15.98 12.06 17.74
C ASN A 273 16.73 11.36 16.59
N LYS A 274 16.09 10.43 15.89
CA LYS A 274 16.62 9.90 14.62
C LYS A 274 16.18 10.77 13.45
N LYS A 275 16.93 10.70 12.35
CA LYS A 275 16.67 11.53 11.16
C LYS A 275 15.46 11.07 10.36
N LYS A 276 15.07 9.81 10.48
CA LYS A 276 14.00 9.19 9.70
C LYS A 276 12.97 8.56 10.63
N THR A 277 11.70 8.68 10.26
CA THR A 277 10.59 8.10 11.00
C THR A 277 9.83 7.10 10.14
N LEU A 278 9.54 5.92 10.71
CA LEU A 278 8.66 4.93 10.12
C LEU A 278 7.37 4.86 10.91
N ASN A 279 6.26 5.19 10.25
CA ASN A 279 4.92 5.05 10.79
C ASN A 279 4.27 3.81 10.18
N LEU A 280 4.10 2.77 10.99
CA LEU A 280 3.62 1.45 10.58
C LEU A 280 2.30 1.16 11.28
N LYS A 281 1.26 0.80 10.53
CA LYS A 281 -0.04 0.48 11.10
C LYS A 281 -0.70 -0.70 10.39
N THR A 282 -1.17 -1.70 11.17
CA THR A 282 -2.13 -2.68 10.69
C THR A 282 -3.24 -2.86 11.74
N ASP A 283 -4.48 -3.12 11.30
CA ASP A 283 -5.52 -3.47 12.26
C ASP A 283 -5.52 -4.98 12.53
N VAL A 284 -5.35 -5.80 11.48
CA VAL A 284 -5.23 -7.27 11.60
C VAL A 284 -4.10 -7.76 10.72
N GLY A 285 -3.03 -8.27 11.34
CA GLY A 285 -1.85 -8.78 10.66
C GLY A 285 -0.58 -8.49 11.43
N ASP A 286 0.53 -8.96 10.92
CA ASP A 286 1.84 -8.80 11.53
C ASP A 286 2.62 -7.61 10.95
N ILE A 287 3.42 -6.97 11.78
CA ILE A 287 4.44 -6.01 11.33
C ILE A 287 5.81 -6.64 11.55
N LEU A 288 6.52 -6.94 10.46
CA LEU A 288 7.80 -7.63 10.47
C LEU A 288 8.89 -6.71 9.89
N PHE A 289 9.75 -6.19 10.75
CA PHE A 289 10.83 -5.30 10.34
C PHE A 289 12.19 -5.97 10.52
N ASN A 290 12.90 -6.24 9.40
CA ASN A 290 14.18 -6.93 9.36
C ASN A 290 14.20 -8.22 10.22
N GLN A 291 13.07 -8.94 10.18
CA GLN A 291 12.93 -10.21 10.88
C GLN A 291 14.08 -11.15 10.47
N LYS A 292 14.75 -11.72 11.47
CA LYS A 292 15.70 -12.82 11.30
C LYS A 292 14.94 -14.13 11.13
N ASP A 293 15.67 -15.23 10.98
CA ASP A 293 15.06 -16.55 10.86
C ASP A 293 14.12 -16.86 12.04
N GLU A 294 12.96 -17.44 11.75
CA GLU A 294 11.90 -17.68 12.74
C GLU A 294 12.40 -18.39 14.02
N ASN A 295 13.38 -19.28 13.88
CA ASN A 295 13.98 -20.02 15.00
C ASN A 295 14.85 -19.16 15.92
N SER A 296 15.17 -17.93 15.56
CA SER A 296 15.99 -17.00 16.35
C SER A 296 15.21 -15.92 17.06
N ILE A 297 13.88 -15.90 16.91
CA ILE A 297 13.02 -14.85 17.46
C ILE A 297 12.83 -15.08 18.97
N LYS A 298 13.13 -14.05 19.76
CA LYS A 298 12.86 -14.02 21.20
C LYS A 298 11.54 -13.30 21.44
N GLU A 299 10.68 -13.90 22.25
CA GLU A 299 9.43 -13.24 22.67
C GLU A 299 9.71 -12.36 23.89
N GLU A 300 9.26 -11.10 23.82
CA GLU A 300 9.27 -10.17 24.95
C GLU A 300 7.85 -9.65 25.20
N GLU A 301 7.44 -9.56 26.48
CA GLU A 301 6.23 -8.84 26.84
C GLU A 301 6.47 -7.34 26.66
N PHE A 302 5.54 -6.67 25.99
CA PHE A 302 5.57 -5.23 25.86
C PHE A 302 5.30 -4.57 27.22
N ILE A 303 6.35 -4.06 27.85
CA ILE A 303 6.21 -3.21 29.02
C ILE A 303 5.87 -1.80 28.52
N LYS A 304 4.66 -1.35 28.84
CA LYS A 304 4.15 -0.03 28.47
C LYS A 304 5.16 1.05 28.83
N THR A 305 5.76 1.71 27.85
CA THR A 305 6.51 2.94 28.13
C THR A 305 5.51 4.00 28.57
N PRO A 306 5.70 4.67 29.71
CA PRO A 306 4.80 5.73 30.13
C PRO A 306 4.71 6.79 29.03
N SER A 307 3.49 7.16 28.67
CA SER A 307 3.25 8.30 27.78
C SER A 307 3.99 9.51 28.34
N PRO A 308 4.63 10.34 27.52
CA PRO A 308 5.16 11.60 28.01
C PRO A 308 4.00 12.39 28.63
N GLU A 309 4.10 12.66 29.90
CA GLU A 309 3.15 13.51 30.64
C GLU A 309 2.98 14.81 29.86
N SER A 310 1.75 15.11 29.51
CA SER A 310 1.37 16.44 29.05
C SER A 310 1.59 17.40 30.21
N ASN A 311 2.69 18.12 30.23
CA ASN A 311 2.86 19.29 31.09
C ASN A 311 1.79 20.30 30.68
N SER A 312 0.66 20.26 31.39
CA SER A 312 -0.24 21.38 31.43
C SER A 312 0.28 22.33 32.53
N ASP A 313 1.05 23.31 32.12
CA ASP A 313 1.33 24.49 32.93
C ASP A 313 0.00 25.17 33.20
N SER A 314 -0.51 24.96 34.42
CA SER A 314 -1.54 25.80 34.98
C SER A 314 -0.87 26.76 35.98
N ASP A 315 -0.47 27.91 35.48
CA ASP A 315 -0.27 29.11 36.29
C ASP A 315 -1.57 29.44 36.99
N SER A 316 -1.60 29.25 38.28
CA SER A 316 -2.54 29.93 39.14
C SER A 316 -1.79 30.60 40.29
N ASN A 317 -1.52 31.86 40.06
CA ASN A 317 -1.13 32.87 41.01
C ASN A 317 -2.28 33.11 42.00
N SER A 318 -2.09 32.84 43.28
CA SER A 318 -2.90 33.45 44.32
C SER A 318 -2.04 33.73 45.53
N ASN A 319 -1.71 35.01 45.66
CA ASN A 319 -1.28 35.68 46.86
C ASN A 319 -2.34 35.50 47.98
N SER A 320 -1.92 35.11 49.17
CA SER A 320 -2.48 35.64 50.41
C SER A 320 -1.44 35.56 51.51
N ASN A 321 -1.06 36.75 51.93
CA ASN A 321 -0.45 37.01 53.22
C ASN A 321 -1.30 36.45 54.36
N ASP A 322 -0.69 35.90 55.35
CA ASP A 322 -0.96 36.40 56.75
C ASP A 322 0.09 35.86 57.70
N GLU A 323 0.36 36.77 58.54
CA GLU A 323 1.27 36.93 59.68
C GLU A 323 1.15 35.85 60.75
N ASN A 324 2.23 35.76 61.41
CA ASN A 324 2.39 35.87 62.90
C ASN A 324 2.72 34.63 63.73
N THR A 325 3.78 34.87 64.44
CA THR A 325 4.13 34.62 65.86
C THR A 325 4.63 33.25 66.30
N ASN A 326 5.88 33.32 66.58
CA ASN A 326 6.49 33.21 67.92
C ASN A 326 6.60 31.87 68.67
N LYS A 327 7.83 31.71 69.05
CA LYS A 327 8.38 31.23 70.35
C LYS A 327 8.82 29.80 70.53
N ASN A 328 10.14 29.72 70.60
CA ASN A 328 10.93 29.30 71.79
C ASN A 328 11.04 27.79 72.12
N GLN A 329 12.32 27.55 72.28
CA GLN A 329 13.02 26.80 73.31
C GLN A 329 13.04 25.26 73.15
N GLU A 330 14.18 24.80 73.08
CA GLU A 330 15.28 24.45 74.03
C GLU A 330 15.31 22.94 74.34
N ASN A 331 16.52 22.44 74.18
CA ASN A 331 17.16 21.39 74.99
C ASN A 331 16.76 19.90 74.77
N ASN A 332 17.57 19.14 74.35
CA ASN A 332 18.72 18.36 74.87
C ASN A 332 19.35 17.53 73.71
#